data_7d1df317779ebe06113ef1027ef06fe9
#
_entry.id   7d1df317779ebe06113ef1027ef06fe9
#
_cell.length_a   1.000
_cell.length_b   1.000
_cell.length_c   1.000
_cell.angle_alpha   90.00
_cell.angle_beta   90.00
_cell.angle_gamma   90.00
#
_symmetry.space_group_name_H-M   'P 1'
#
loop_
_entity.id
_entity.type
_entity.pdbx_description
1 polymer ?
#
loop_
_entity_poly.entity_id
_entity_poly.type
_entity_poly.pdbx_seq_one_letter_code
_entity_poly.pdbx_strand_id
1 'polypeptide(L)'
;MGSGAIACGLARTASDHHEVVVWARSERSAERAGDRVEDARVVTDLADLNGCDVVVEAVAEDAEVKRDMHRRLGEVLPPDAVIATTTSSLSVAELADASGRPQRFGALHVFNPVEKMELVELSFPDAASEGTRSELRELCRRLGKTGIEVPDAPGFVVNRLLFPYLFDAVRMLERDSIEPEAIDTCMKLGAGHPMGPLALLDFIGLDVAAAIGESIGADVPERVRELIEQGRLGRKAGAGFYEYRD
;
A
#
# COMPACT_ATOMS: atom_id res chain seq x y z
N MET A 1 -6.35 1.42 10.90
CA MET A 1 -5.91 2.71 11.44
C MET A 1 -5.48 3.62 10.31
N GLY A 2 -5.94 4.88 10.28
CA GLY A 2 -5.82 5.81 9.15
C GLY A 2 -7.18 6.08 8.51
N SER A 3 -7.26 7.10 7.63
CA SER A 3 -8.49 7.53 6.95
C SER A 3 -8.32 7.65 5.42
N GLY A 4 -7.23 7.11 4.90
CA GLY A 4 -6.90 7.08 3.47
C GLY A 4 -7.61 5.94 2.72
N ALA A 5 -7.32 5.81 1.42
CA ALA A 5 -7.92 4.79 0.56
C ALA A 5 -7.64 3.37 1.06
N ILE A 6 -6.40 3.07 1.46
CA ILE A 6 -6.01 1.76 1.99
C ILE A 6 -6.74 1.45 3.30
N ALA A 7 -6.73 2.38 4.27
CA ALA A 7 -7.41 2.18 5.55
C ALA A 7 -8.92 1.94 5.37
N CYS A 8 -9.59 2.76 4.57
CA CYS A 8 -11.03 2.61 4.32
C CYS A 8 -11.34 1.34 3.50
N GLY A 9 -10.48 0.99 2.53
CA GLY A 9 -10.64 -0.25 1.76
C GLY A 9 -10.50 -1.50 2.63
N LEU A 10 -9.49 -1.53 3.52
CA LEU A 10 -9.34 -2.61 4.49
C LEU A 10 -10.52 -2.68 5.47
N ALA A 11 -11.00 -1.52 5.94
CA ALA A 11 -12.14 -1.46 6.85
C ALA A 11 -13.41 -2.07 6.20
N ARG A 12 -13.74 -1.65 4.96
CA ARG A 12 -14.88 -2.22 4.21
C ARG A 12 -14.75 -3.73 4.02
N THR A 13 -13.54 -4.19 3.58
CA THR A 13 -13.30 -5.63 3.39
C THR A 13 -13.42 -6.41 4.71
N ALA A 14 -13.07 -5.80 5.85
CA ALA A 14 -13.10 -6.46 7.14
C ALA A 14 -14.49 -6.45 7.80
N SER A 15 -15.34 -5.45 7.52
CA SER A 15 -16.64 -5.27 8.17
C SER A 15 -17.61 -6.43 7.94
N ASP A 16 -17.46 -7.18 6.85
CA ASP A 16 -18.28 -8.37 6.58
C ASP A 16 -18.00 -9.55 7.57
N HIS A 17 -16.86 -9.51 8.25
CA HIS A 17 -16.36 -10.64 9.03
C HIS A 17 -15.88 -10.27 10.45
N HIS A 18 -15.73 -9.00 10.74
CA HIS A 18 -15.15 -8.49 11.99
C HIS A 18 -15.87 -7.24 12.49
N GLU A 19 -15.83 -7.02 13.80
CA GLU A 19 -16.09 -5.70 14.36
C GLU A 19 -14.90 -4.78 14.04
N VAL A 20 -15.17 -3.69 13.34
CA VAL A 20 -14.13 -2.81 12.82
C VAL A 20 -14.15 -1.44 13.50
N VAL A 21 -12.98 -1.01 13.97
CA VAL A 21 -12.74 0.34 14.47
C VAL A 21 -11.75 1.04 13.55
N VAL A 22 -12.12 2.22 13.06
CA VAL A 22 -11.25 3.08 12.23
C VAL A 22 -10.79 4.26 13.05
N TRP A 23 -9.49 4.33 13.36
CA TRP A 23 -8.92 5.50 13.98
C TRP A 23 -8.52 6.54 12.93
N ALA A 24 -8.89 7.80 13.15
CA ALA A 24 -8.53 8.95 12.33
C ALA A 24 -7.87 10.04 13.19
N ARG A 25 -6.86 10.72 12.64
CA ARG A 25 -6.03 11.71 13.39
C ARG A 25 -6.76 12.99 13.81
N SER A 26 -7.98 13.24 13.33
CA SER A 26 -8.78 14.44 13.60
C SER A 26 -10.24 14.22 13.27
N GLU A 27 -11.15 15.01 13.86
CA GLU A 27 -12.59 14.97 13.56
C GLU A 27 -12.88 15.11 12.07
N ARG A 28 -12.25 16.07 11.37
CA ARG A 28 -12.39 16.22 9.93
C ARG A 28 -11.98 14.98 9.14
N SER A 29 -10.99 14.22 9.62
CA SER A 29 -10.56 12.98 8.99
C SER A 29 -11.50 11.83 9.35
N ALA A 30 -12.10 11.87 10.55
CA ALA A 30 -13.09 10.91 11.01
C ALA A 30 -14.40 11.03 10.21
N GLU A 31 -14.90 12.25 9.99
CA GLU A 31 -16.07 12.52 9.15
C GLU A 31 -15.87 11.93 7.74
N ARG A 32 -14.73 12.25 7.10
CA ARG A 32 -14.42 11.72 5.76
C ARG A 32 -14.24 10.20 5.71
N ALA A 33 -13.78 9.59 6.79
CA ALA A 33 -13.71 8.14 6.89
C ALA A 33 -15.11 7.55 7.08
N GLY A 34 -15.95 8.13 7.95
CA GLY A 34 -17.33 7.74 8.18
C GLY A 34 -18.17 7.70 6.89
N ASP A 35 -18.01 8.71 6.02
CA ASP A 35 -18.65 8.76 4.71
C ASP A 35 -18.23 7.59 3.76
N ARG A 36 -17.15 6.89 4.08
CA ARG A 36 -16.56 5.84 3.23
C ARG A 36 -16.69 4.43 3.83
N VAL A 37 -17.00 4.34 5.12
CA VAL A 37 -17.02 3.06 5.84
C VAL A 37 -18.28 3.01 6.71
N GLU A 38 -19.38 2.52 6.15
CA GLU A 38 -20.71 2.56 6.79
C GLU A 38 -20.81 1.65 8.02
N ASP A 39 -20.12 0.49 8.02
CA ASP A 39 -20.24 -0.55 9.04
C ASP A 39 -19.03 -0.57 10.03
N ALA A 40 -18.34 0.56 10.20
CA ALA A 40 -17.24 0.65 11.16
C ALA A 40 -17.41 1.81 12.14
N ARG A 41 -17.03 1.59 13.39
CA ARG A 41 -16.94 2.65 14.38
C ARG A 41 -15.72 3.52 14.09
N VAL A 42 -15.90 4.82 13.84
CA VAL A 42 -14.80 5.77 13.62
C VAL A 42 -14.51 6.53 14.89
N VAL A 43 -13.23 6.59 15.25
CA VAL A 43 -12.74 7.21 16.50
C VAL A 43 -11.55 8.11 16.25
N THR A 44 -11.29 9.07 17.17
CA THR A 44 -10.14 9.99 17.12
C THR A 44 -9.19 9.79 18.28
N ASP A 45 -9.62 9.14 19.35
CA ASP A 45 -8.73 8.76 20.46
C ASP A 45 -8.06 7.41 20.16
N LEU A 46 -6.74 7.35 20.32
CA LEU A 46 -5.97 6.11 20.15
C LEU A 46 -6.31 5.07 21.22
N ALA A 47 -6.71 5.52 22.41
CA ALA A 47 -7.13 4.66 23.51
C ALA A 47 -8.36 3.78 23.16
N ASP A 48 -9.20 4.22 22.24
CA ASP A 48 -10.34 3.44 21.74
C ASP A 48 -9.95 2.15 21.01
N LEU A 49 -8.66 1.98 20.66
CA LEU A 49 -8.13 0.76 20.05
C LEU A 49 -7.72 -0.30 21.09
N ASN A 50 -7.78 0.00 22.38
CA ASN A 50 -7.33 -0.92 23.46
C ASN A 50 -8.10 -2.26 23.52
N GLY A 51 -9.21 -2.40 22.82
CA GLY A 51 -9.95 -3.67 22.71
C GLY A 51 -9.71 -4.45 21.42
N CYS A 52 -8.80 -3.99 20.56
CA CYS A 52 -8.54 -4.65 19.28
C CYS A 52 -7.51 -5.78 19.42
N ASP A 53 -7.82 -6.94 18.82
CA ASP A 53 -6.89 -8.07 18.74
C ASP A 53 -5.81 -7.83 17.66
N VAL A 54 -6.19 -7.18 16.55
CA VAL A 54 -5.29 -6.85 15.44
C VAL A 54 -5.48 -5.38 15.05
N VAL A 55 -4.39 -4.64 14.95
CA VAL A 55 -4.40 -3.26 14.45
C VAL A 55 -3.54 -3.15 13.20
N VAL A 56 -4.16 -2.78 12.07
CA VAL A 56 -3.47 -2.52 10.81
C VAL A 56 -3.26 -1.02 10.64
N GLU A 57 -2.01 -0.58 10.63
CA GLU A 57 -1.62 0.81 10.42
C GLU A 57 -1.52 1.11 8.91
N ALA A 58 -2.22 2.15 8.45
CA ALA A 58 -2.24 2.65 7.08
C ALA A 58 -2.26 4.19 7.08
N VAL A 59 -1.33 4.80 7.82
CA VAL A 59 -1.08 6.25 7.81
C VAL A 59 -0.12 6.64 6.67
N ALA A 60 0.28 7.91 6.59
CA ALA A 60 1.20 8.37 5.56
C ALA A 60 2.49 7.55 5.54
N GLU A 61 3.02 7.32 4.33
CA GLU A 61 4.27 6.57 4.10
C GLU A 61 5.48 7.47 4.42
N ASP A 62 5.66 7.75 5.69
CA ASP A 62 6.73 8.56 6.26
C ASP A 62 7.31 7.84 7.47
N ALA A 63 8.63 7.71 7.49
CA ALA A 63 9.33 6.90 8.49
C ALA A 63 9.13 7.42 9.92
N GLU A 64 9.17 8.76 10.12
CA GLU A 64 9.01 9.36 11.44
C GLU A 64 7.57 9.21 11.93
N VAL A 65 6.60 9.48 11.04
CA VAL A 65 5.17 9.34 11.34
C VAL A 65 4.83 7.90 11.73
N LYS A 66 5.33 6.91 10.96
CA LYS A 66 5.06 5.50 11.25
C LYS A 66 5.76 5.04 12.52
N ARG A 67 7.02 5.40 12.77
CA ARG A 67 7.73 5.06 14.02
C ARG A 67 7.01 5.63 15.25
N ASP A 68 6.63 6.92 15.23
CA ASP A 68 5.87 7.51 16.35
C ASP A 68 4.55 6.79 16.57
N MET A 69 3.85 6.48 15.48
CA MET A 69 2.58 5.79 15.57
C MET A 69 2.71 4.38 16.14
N HIS A 70 3.69 3.61 15.69
CA HIS A 70 3.93 2.25 16.20
C HIS A 70 4.36 2.25 17.68
N ARG A 71 5.18 3.21 18.09
CA ARG A 71 5.54 3.39 19.50
C ARG A 71 4.27 3.61 20.35
N ARG A 72 3.40 4.52 19.93
CA ARG A 72 2.13 4.80 20.63
C ARG A 72 1.19 3.60 20.64
N LEU A 73 1.09 2.86 19.56
CA LEU A 73 0.32 1.61 19.50
C LEU A 73 0.88 0.57 20.48
N GLY A 74 2.20 0.46 20.58
CA GLY A 74 2.86 -0.40 21.53
C GLY A 74 2.51 -0.08 23.00
N GLU A 75 2.26 1.17 23.32
CA GLU A 75 1.87 1.62 24.68
C GLU A 75 0.38 1.39 24.99
N VAL A 76 -0.50 1.54 23.99
CA VAL A 76 -1.96 1.56 24.19
C VAL A 76 -2.60 0.16 24.06
N LEU A 77 -2.12 -0.67 23.15
CA LEU A 77 -2.76 -1.94 22.84
C LEU A 77 -2.50 -3.02 23.91
N PRO A 78 -3.41 -4.00 24.06
CA PRO A 78 -3.18 -5.15 24.90
C PRO A 78 -1.89 -5.90 24.54
N PRO A 79 -1.22 -6.58 25.50
CA PRO A 79 0.05 -7.27 25.24
C PRO A 79 -0.02 -8.30 24.11
N ASP A 80 -1.18 -8.93 23.95
CA ASP A 80 -1.40 -10.01 22.96
C ASP A 80 -1.85 -9.49 21.59
N ALA A 81 -2.16 -8.20 21.45
CA ALA A 81 -2.59 -7.63 20.20
C ALA A 81 -1.48 -7.67 19.14
N VAL A 82 -1.83 -7.99 17.91
CA VAL A 82 -0.93 -7.94 16.75
C VAL A 82 -0.98 -6.55 16.11
N ILE A 83 0.19 -6.01 15.81
CA ILE A 83 0.36 -4.77 15.05
C ILE A 83 0.83 -5.15 13.65
N ALA A 84 0.13 -4.65 12.63
CA ALA A 84 0.54 -4.77 11.24
C ALA A 84 0.69 -3.38 10.60
N THR A 85 1.70 -3.22 9.74
CA THR A 85 1.89 -2.01 8.94
C THR A 85 1.56 -2.28 7.47
N THR A 86 1.02 -1.29 6.76
CA THR A 86 0.82 -1.38 5.31
C THR A 86 1.95 -0.72 4.52
N THR A 87 3.10 -0.51 5.12
CA THR A 87 4.26 0.08 4.42
C THR A 87 4.56 -0.66 3.13
N SER A 88 4.97 0.07 2.11
CA SER A 88 5.44 -0.48 0.84
C SER A 88 6.96 -0.40 0.67
N SER A 89 7.65 0.36 1.52
CA SER A 89 9.06 0.70 1.30
C SER A 89 9.93 0.75 2.56
N LEU A 90 9.32 0.94 3.73
CA LEU A 90 10.09 1.06 4.99
C LEU A 90 10.41 -0.32 5.56
N SER A 91 11.51 -0.43 6.28
CA SER A 91 11.92 -1.67 6.97
C SER A 91 10.88 -2.09 8.01
N VAL A 92 10.37 -3.30 7.85
CA VAL A 92 9.42 -3.91 8.79
C VAL A 92 10.09 -4.13 10.14
N ALA A 93 11.36 -4.51 10.14
CA ALA A 93 12.14 -4.73 11.36
C ALA A 93 12.28 -3.43 12.18
N GLU A 94 12.64 -2.29 11.54
CA GLU A 94 12.76 -1.00 12.23
C GLU A 94 11.42 -0.52 12.81
N LEU A 95 10.32 -0.71 12.09
CA LEU A 95 8.97 -0.34 12.58
C LEU A 95 8.53 -1.26 13.73
N ALA A 96 8.88 -2.54 13.67
CA ALA A 96 8.63 -3.49 14.73
C ALA A 96 9.38 -3.13 16.02
N ASP A 97 10.65 -2.77 15.91
CA ASP A 97 11.46 -2.30 17.04
C ASP A 97 10.87 -1.02 17.64
N ALA A 98 10.43 -0.08 16.81
CA ALA A 98 9.78 1.14 17.26
C ALA A 98 8.48 0.87 18.05
N SER A 99 7.76 -0.19 17.75
CA SER A 99 6.56 -0.62 18.48
C SER A 99 6.85 -1.15 19.90
N GLY A 100 8.10 -1.54 20.19
CA GLY A 100 8.49 -2.26 21.40
C GLY A 100 7.93 -3.67 21.50
N ARG A 101 7.30 -4.21 20.44
CA ARG A 101 6.64 -5.52 20.41
C ARG A 101 6.98 -6.31 19.15
N PRO A 102 8.27 -6.50 18.80
CA PRO A 102 8.64 -7.13 17.54
C PRO A 102 8.10 -8.57 17.38
N GLN A 103 7.83 -9.28 18.48
CA GLN A 103 7.22 -10.61 18.44
C GLN A 103 5.75 -10.59 17.97
N ARG A 104 5.06 -9.45 18.13
CA ARG A 104 3.64 -9.24 17.79
C ARG A 104 3.47 -8.27 16.61
N PHE A 105 4.45 -8.25 15.70
CA PHE A 105 4.50 -7.30 14.59
C PHE A 105 4.68 -8.00 13.23
N GLY A 106 4.09 -7.41 12.16
CA GLY A 106 4.29 -7.81 10.78
C GLY A 106 3.89 -6.71 9.79
N ALA A 107 4.23 -6.91 8.52
CA ALA A 107 3.67 -6.12 7.43
C ALA A 107 2.52 -6.87 6.78
N LEU A 108 1.49 -6.11 6.38
CA LEU A 108 0.32 -6.56 5.64
C LEU A 108 0.17 -5.62 4.43
N HIS A 109 1.00 -5.84 3.41
CA HIS A 109 1.05 -4.98 2.23
C HIS A 109 -0.06 -5.35 1.26
N VAL A 110 -1.08 -4.49 1.17
CA VAL A 110 -2.23 -4.62 0.29
C VAL A 110 -2.09 -3.73 -0.94
N PHE A 111 -2.82 -4.07 -1.99
CA PHE A 111 -2.83 -3.32 -3.25
C PHE A 111 -4.15 -2.58 -3.42
N ASN A 112 -4.09 -1.38 -4.00
CA ASN A 112 -5.27 -0.57 -4.27
C ASN A 112 -5.87 -0.91 -5.66
N PRO A 113 -7.18 -1.07 -5.81
CA PRO A 113 -8.25 -1.01 -4.80
C PRO A 113 -8.28 -2.26 -3.91
N VAL A 114 -8.29 -2.07 -2.59
CA VAL A 114 -8.15 -3.17 -1.62
C VAL A 114 -9.24 -4.23 -1.80
N GLU A 115 -10.46 -3.84 -2.09
CA GLU A 115 -11.60 -4.74 -2.25
C GLU A 115 -11.45 -5.68 -3.46
N LYS A 116 -10.72 -5.24 -4.51
CA LYS A 116 -10.57 -5.96 -5.77
C LYS A 116 -9.31 -6.81 -5.85
N MET A 117 -8.26 -6.37 -5.14
CA MET A 117 -6.95 -7.03 -5.20
C MET A 117 -6.88 -8.16 -4.18
N GLU A 118 -6.67 -9.37 -4.67
CA GLU A 118 -6.66 -10.57 -3.83
C GLU A 118 -5.35 -10.79 -3.07
N LEU A 119 -4.23 -10.30 -3.62
CA LEU A 119 -2.90 -10.50 -3.04
C LEU A 119 -2.67 -9.60 -1.82
N VAL A 120 -2.07 -10.20 -0.79
CA VAL A 120 -1.41 -9.51 0.32
C VAL A 120 0.00 -10.06 0.45
N GLU A 121 1.01 -9.20 0.39
CA GLU A 121 2.36 -9.58 0.77
C GLU A 121 2.52 -9.43 2.27
N LEU A 122 2.88 -10.52 2.94
CA LEU A 122 3.16 -10.56 4.37
C LEU A 122 4.67 -10.56 4.59
N SER A 123 5.16 -9.69 5.44
CA SER A 123 6.57 -9.69 5.83
C SER A 123 6.71 -9.56 7.35
N PHE A 124 7.72 -10.20 7.90
CA PHE A 124 7.87 -10.31 9.34
C PHE A 124 9.31 -10.02 9.76
N PRO A 125 9.51 -9.30 10.88
CA PRO A 125 10.82 -9.24 11.48
C PRO A 125 11.24 -10.65 11.99
N ASP A 126 12.52 -10.90 12.10
CA ASP A 126 13.05 -12.19 12.60
C ASP A 126 12.47 -12.55 13.98
N ALA A 127 12.21 -11.56 14.81
CA ALA A 127 11.64 -11.72 16.13
C ALA A 127 10.15 -12.10 16.14
N ALA A 128 9.44 -12.00 15.02
CA ALA A 128 8.00 -12.29 14.96
C ALA A 128 7.71 -13.74 15.37
N SER A 129 6.77 -13.91 16.30
CA SER A 129 6.35 -15.25 16.76
C SER A 129 5.58 -16.00 15.67
N GLU A 130 5.63 -17.35 15.70
CA GLU A 130 4.79 -18.15 14.79
C GLU A 130 3.30 -17.91 15.01
N GLY A 131 2.90 -17.58 16.23
CA GLY A 131 1.52 -17.15 16.53
C GLY A 131 1.11 -15.91 15.74
N THR A 132 1.96 -14.90 15.68
CA THR A 132 1.74 -13.66 14.92
C THR A 132 1.68 -13.94 13.41
N ARG A 133 2.60 -14.76 12.90
CA ARG A 133 2.59 -15.18 11.48
C ARG A 133 1.29 -15.90 11.12
N SER A 134 0.88 -16.85 11.95
CA SER A 134 -0.36 -17.60 11.77
C SER A 134 -1.60 -16.71 11.81
N GLU A 135 -1.63 -15.75 12.75
CA GLU A 135 -2.75 -14.82 12.93
C GLU A 135 -2.93 -13.90 11.72
N LEU A 136 -1.84 -13.33 11.17
CA LEU A 136 -1.92 -12.49 9.96
C LEU A 136 -2.24 -13.30 8.70
N ARG A 137 -1.76 -14.55 8.56
CA ARG A 137 -2.17 -15.45 7.47
C ARG A 137 -3.68 -15.76 7.56
N GLU A 138 -4.17 -16.04 8.76
CA GLU A 138 -5.58 -16.31 8.99
C GLU A 138 -6.46 -15.06 8.76
N LEU A 139 -5.97 -13.88 9.15
CA LEU A 139 -6.65 -12.62 8.83
C LEU A 139 -6.80 -12.47 7.30
N CYS A 140 -5.73 -12.68 6.52
CA CYS A 140 -5.83 -12.63 5.05
C CYS A 140 -6.91 -13.59 4.53
N ARG A 141 -6.93 -14.84 5.03
CA ARG A 141 -7.91 -15.83 4.62
C ARG A 141 -9.35 -15.41 4.94
N ARG A 142 -9.61 -14.84 6.12
CA ARG A 142 -10.94 -14.33 6.51
C ARG A 142 -11.36 -13.14 5.66
N LEU A 143 -10.42 -12.31 5.23
CA LEU A 143 -10.67 -11.19 4.32
C LEU A 143 -10.83 -11.63 2.84
N GLY A 144 -10.87 -12.93 2.55
CA GLY A 144 -10.95 -13.46 1.19
C GLY A 144 -9.70 -13.19 0.36
N LYS A 145 -8.54 -13.01 1.01
CA LYS A 145 -7.28 -12.66 0.35
C LYS A 145 -6.26 -13.78 0.43
N THR A 146 -5.33 -13.77 -0.52
CA THR A 146 -4.18 -14.68 -0.57
C THR A 146 -2.97 -14.00 0.05
N GLY A 147 -2.61 -14.40 1.27
CA GLY A 147 -1.39 -13.92 1.95
C GLY A 147 -0.17 -14.72 1.51
N ILE A 148 0.84 -14.03 0.98
CA ILE A 148 2.12 -14.63 0.58
C ILE A 148 3.22 -14.01 1.43
N GLU A 149 3.99 -14.86 2.13
CA GLU A 149 5.12 -14.40 2.92
C GLU A 149 6.32 -14.09 2.02
N VAL A 150 6.88 -12.90 2.21
CA VAL A 150 7.98 -12.35 1.41
C VAL A 150 9.06 -11.76 2.32
N PRO A 151 10.32 -11.66 1.87
CA PRO A 151 11.40 -11.02 2.63
C PRO A 151 11.12 -9.54 2.93
N ASP A 152 11.62 -9.04 4.09
CA ASP A 152 11.64 -7.61 4.41
C ASP A 152 12.65 -6.89 3.51
N ALA A 153 12.14 -6.29 2.46
CA ALA A 153 12.93 -5.50 1.52
C ALA A 153 12.05 -4.42 0.91
N PRO A 154 12.56 -3.20 0.67
CA PRO A 154 11.81 -2.11 0.05
C PRO A 154 11.12 -2.57 -1.24
N GLY A 155 9.80 -2.36 -1.33
CA GLY A 155 8.99 -2.76 -2.49
C GLY A 155 8.63 -4.24 -2.55
N PHE A 156 9.01 -5.05 -1.56
CA PHE A 156 8.73 -6.49 -1.46
C PHE A 156 8.99 -7.24 -2.78
N VAL A 157 8.02 -7.95 -3.33
CA VAL A 157 8.16 -8.67 -4.60
C VAL A 157 7.53 -7.88 -5.76
N VAL A 158 6.26 -7.46 -5.59
CA VAL A 158 5.51 -6.87 -6.71
C VAL A 158 6.16 -5.57 -7.17
N ASN A 159 6.39 -4.61 -6.28
CA ASN A 159 6.95 -3.31 -6.67
C ASN A 159 8.39 -3.45 -7.19
N ARG A 160 9.20 -4.32 -6.61
CA ARG A 160 10.58 -4.56 -7.06
C ARG A 160 10.69 -5.14 -8.48
N LEU A 161 9.69 -5.89 -8.93
CA LEU A 161 9.64 -6.44 -10.28
C LEU A 161 8.89 -5.52 -11.24
N LEU A 162 7.79 -4.94 -10.78
CA LEU A 162 6.89 -4.17 -11.63
C LEU A 162 7.50 -2.83 -12.06
N PHE A 163 8.01 -2.02 -11.11
CA PHE A 163 8.45 -0.65 -11.45
C PHE A 163 9.68 -0.62 -12.38
N PRO A 164 10.73 -1.43 -12.19
CA PRO A 164 11.79 -1.53 -13.19
C PRO A 164 11.29 -1.90 -14.58
N TYR A 165 10.36 -2.86 -14.67
CA TYR A 165 9.73 -3.23 -15.94
C TYR A 165 8.94 -2.07 -16.56
N LEU A 166 8.14 -1.34 -15.78
CA LEU A 166 7.39 -0.18 -16.27
C LEU A 166 8.33 0.94 -16.77
N PHE A 167 9.41 1.18 -16.05
CA PHE A 167 10.43 2.17 -16.43
C PHE A 167 11.22 1.74 -17.68
N ASP A 168 11.47 0.45 -17.86
CA ASP A 168 12.08 -0.05 -19.10
C ASP A 168 11.17 0.16 -20.31
N ALA A 169 9.85 0.07 -20.17
CA ALA A 169 8.91 0.43 -21.22
C ALA A 169 8.98 1.92 -21.59
N VAL A 170 9.17 2.81 -20.60
CA VAL A 170 9.39 4.25 -20.86
C VAL A 170 10.71 4.48 -21.61
N ARG A 171 11.80 3.83 -21.19
CA ARG A 171 13.10 3.93 -21.89
C ARG A 171 13.04 3.42 -23.32
N MET A 172 12.24 2.35 -23.57
CA MET A 172 12.03 1.83 -24.94
C MET A 172 11.30 2.85 -25.81
N LEU A 173 10.27 3.52 -25.28
CA LEU A 173 9.55 4.58 -25.98
C LEU A 173 10.50 5.69 -26.45
N GLU A 174 11.41 6.14 -25.56
CA GLU A 174 12.38 7.20 -25.87
C GLU A 174 13.44 6.75 -26.89
N ARG A 175 14.08 5.58 -26.62
CA ARG A 175 15.19 5.07 -27.41
C ARG A 175 14.78 4.67 -28.83
N ASP A 176 13.66 4.02 -28.98
CA ASP A 176 13.24 3.37 -30.21
C ASP A 176 12.17 4.19 -30.99
N SER A 177 11.77 5.35 -30.45
CA SER A 177 10.74 6.25 -31.03
C SER A 177 9.43 5.53 -31.35
N ILE A 178 9.00 4.65 -30.44
CA ILE A 178 7.78 3.87 -30.56
C ILE A 178 6.66 4.62 -29.81
N GLU A 179 5.47 4.69 -30.40
CA GLU A 179 4.33 5.30 -29.76
C GLU A 179 3.83 4.49 -28.54
N PRO A 180 3.31 5.15 -27.48
CA PRO A 180 2.81 4.50 -26.27
C PRO A 180 1.83 3.36 -26.55
N GLU A 181 0.89 3.59 -27.47
CA GLU A 181 -0.14 2.60 -27.85
C GLU A 181 0.44 1.33 -28.43
N ALA A 182 1.56 1.43 -29.16
CA ALA A 182 2.20 0.27 -29.77
C ALA A 182 2.84 -0.60 -28.71
N ILE A 183 3.57 -0.03 -27.74
CA ILE A 183 4.17 -0.76 -26.61
C ILE A 183 3.07 -1.44 -25.80
N ASP A 184 2.05 -0.69 -25.42
CA ASP A 184 0.93 -1.20 -24.60
C ASP A 184 0.16 -2.31 -25.32
N THR A 185 -0.04 -2.19 -26.63
CA THR A 185 -0.70 -3.22 -27.44
C THR A 185 0.13 -4.48 -27.53
N CYS A 186 1.44 -4.36 -27.74
CA CYS A 186 2.35 -5.51 -27.75
C CYS A 186 2.31 -6.27 -26.43
N MET A 187 2.33 -5.57 -25.29
CA MET A 187 2.30 -6.21 -23.98
C MET A 187 0.93 -6.84 -23.66
N LYS A 188 -0.16 -6.21 -24.07
CA LYS A 188 -1.49 -6.79 -23.88
C LYS A 188 -1.70 -8.04 -24.74
N LEU A 189 -1.37 -7.98 -26.01
CA LEU A 189 -1.66 -9.07 -26.96
C LEU A 189 -0.56 -10.14 -27.01
N GLY A 190 0.70 -9.76 -26.84
CA GLY A 190 1.84 -10.67 -26.91
C GLY A 190 2.18 -11.33 -25.57
N ALA A 191 2.02 -10.62 -24.45
CA ALA A 191 2.33 -11.12 -23.11
C ALA A 191 1.09 -11.38 -22.23
N GLY A 192 -0.11 -11.09 -22.73
CA GLY A 192 -1.36 -11.32 -21.99
C GLY A 192 -1.59 -10.38 -20.80
N HIS A 193 -0.95 -9.21 -20.79
CA HIS A 193 -1.14 -8.24 -19.71
C HIS A 193 -2.56 -7.65 -19.77
N PRO A 194 -3.26 -7.49 -18.64
CA PRO A 194 -4.59 -6.88 -18.62
C PRO A 194 -4.56 -5.39 -19.00
N MET A 195 -3.43 -4.73 -18.77
CA MET A 195 -3.17 -3.33 -19.09
C MET A 195 -1.73 -3.20 -19.59
N GLY A 196 -1.50 -2.34 -20.58
CA GLY A 196 -0.14 -2.05 -21.03
C GLY A 196 0.65 -1.22 -20.01
N PRO A 197 1.99 -1.25 -20.07
CA PRO A 197 2.85 -0.65 -19.05
C PRO A 197 2.69 0.87 -18.92
N LEU A 198 2.51 1.61 -20.02
CA LEU A 198 2.37 3.06 -19.99
C LEU A 198 0.99 3.49 -19.49
N ALA A 199 -0.07 2.79 -19.89
CA ALA A 199 -1.41 2.98 -19.34
C ALA A 199 -1.47 2.61 -17.85
N LEU A 200 -0.69 1.63 -17.39
CA LEU A 200 -0.60 1.26 -15.99
C LEU A 200 0.12 2.34 -15.18
N LEU A 201 1.20 2.94 -15.69
CA LEU A 201 1.84 4.09 -15.06
C LEU A 201 0.87 5.25 -14.88
N ASP A 202 0.09 5.58 -15.91
CA ASP A 202 -0.94 6.62 -15.84
C ASP A 202 -2.07 6.28 -14.86
N PHE A 203 -2.41 5.00 -14.74
CA PHE A 203 -3.43 4.53 -13.79
C PHE A 203 -2.95 4.63 -12.34
N ILE A 204 -1.69 4.27 -12.06
CA ILE A 204 -1.05 4.41 -10.73
C ILE A 204 -0.90 5.88 -10.37
N GLY A 205 -0.50 6.68 -11.33
CA GLY A 205 -0.08 8.06 -11.20
C GLY A 205 1.45 8.19 -11.21
N LEU A 206 1.96 9.05 -12.08
CA LEU A 206 3.39 9.17 -12.35
C LEU A 206 4.20 9.62 -11.13
N ASP A 207 3.66 10.51 -10.31
CA ASP A 207 4.24 10.95 -9.04
C ASP A 207 4.35 9.80 -8.03
N VAL A 208 3.33 8.96 -7.93
CA VAL A 208 3.34 7.76 -7.07
C VAL A 208 4.35 6.75 -7.61
N ALA A 209 4.37 6.54 -8.93
CA ALA A 209 5.32 5.62 -9.57
C ALA A 209 6.78 6.05 -9.36
N ALA A 210 7.06 7.35 -9.50
CA ALA A 210 8.40 7.90 -9.25
C ALA A 210 8.83 7.70 -7.78
N ALA A 211 7.96 8.04 -6.82
CA ALA A 211 8.22 7.86 -5.40
C ALA A 211 8.50 6.38 -5.03
N ILE A 212 7.72 5.44 -5.58
CA ILE A 212 7.97 4.00 -5.38
C ILE A 212 9.31 3.61 -6.02
N GLY A 213 9.57 4.05 -7.26
CA GLY A 213 10.85 3.79 -7.93
C GLY A 213 12.04 4.23 -7.09
N GLU A 214 12.02 5.45 -6.58
CA GLU A 214 13.06 6.01 -5.71
C GLU A 214 13.22 5.20 -4.41
N SER A 215 12.11 4.80 -3.79
CA SER A 215 12.14 4.04 -2.53
C SER A 215 12.76 2.65 -2.68
N ILE A 216 12.65 2.03 -3.86
CA ILE A 216 13.24 0.71 -4.16
C ILE A 216 14.62 0.82 -4.83
N GLY A 217 15.15 2.04 -5.01
CA GLY A 217 16.43 2.28 -5.70
C GLY A 217 16.39 2.04 -7.21
N ALA A 218 15.19 2.04 -7.82
CA ALA A 218 15.08 1.95 -9.28
C ALA A 218 15.37 3.30 -9.93
N ASP A 219 16.05 3.25 -11.09
CA ASP A 219 16.33 4.44 -11.87
C ASP A 219 15.05 4.93 -12.57
N VAL A 220 14.48 6.03 -12.08
CA VAL A 220 13.27 6.65 -12.63
C VAL A 220 13.64 7.39 -13.94
N PRO A 221 12.99 7.08 -15.07
CA PRO A 221 13.27 7.72 -16.35
C PRO A 221 13.04 9.24 -16.31
N GLU A 222 13.85 10.00 -17.04
CA GLU A 222 13.74 11.46 -17.13
C GLU A 222 12.35 11.86 -17.67
N ARG A 223 11.83 11.12 -18.64
CA ARG A 223 10.51 11.37 -19.21
C ARG A 223 9.37 11.33 -18.17
N VAL A 224 9.48 10.46 -17.17
CA VAL A 224 8.51 10.42 -16.06
C VAL A 224 8.61 11.71 -15.24
N ARG A 225 9.81 12.17 -14.94
CA ARG A 225 10.06 13.43 -14.20
C ARG A 225 9.53 14.64 -14.95
N GLU A 226 9.84 14.74 -16.25
CA GLU A 226 9.31 15.80 -17.13
C GLU A 226 7.78 15.88 -17.13
N LEU A 227 7.10 14.73 -17.24
CA LEU A 227 5.63 14.68 -17.21
C LEU A 227 5.08 15.15 -15.86
N ILE A 228 5.73 14.77 -14.75
CA ILE A 228 5.36 15.24 -13.40
C ILE A 228 5.50 16.76 -13.30
N GLU A 229 6.61 17.33 -13.77
CA GLU A 229 6.85 18.79 -13.77
C GLU A 229 5.81 19.56 -14.60
N GLN A 230 5.31 18.94 -15.68
CA GLN A 230 4.25 19.49 -16.51
C GLN A 230 2.84 19.33 -15.88
N GLY A 231 2.73 18.71 -14.70
CA GLY A 231 1.44 18.42 -14.07
C GLY A 231 0.66 17.26 -14.71
N ARG A 232 1.29 16.52 -15.63
CA ARG A 232 0.73 15.37 -16.33
C ARG A 232 0.93 14.11 -15.47
N LEU A 233 0.10 13.95 -14.45
CA LEU A 233 0.24 12.90 -13.42
C LEU A 233 -0.52 11.60 -13.74
N GLY A 234 -0.98 11.44 -14.96
CA GLY A 234 -1.82 10.32 -15.40
C GLY A 234 -3.31 10.58 -15.28
N ARG A 235 -4.11 9.52 -15.15
CA ARG A 235 -5.59 9.61 -15.17
C ARG A 235 -6.16 10.61 -14.15
N LYS A 236 -5.59 10.69 -12.96
CA LYS A 236 -6.05 11.59 -11.90
C LYS A 236 -5.93 13.09 -12.25
N ALA A 237 -5.06 13.42 -13.19
CA ALA A 237 -4.83 14.78 -13.69
C ALA A 237 -5.37 15.00 -15.11
N GLY A 238 -6.08 14.00 -15.68
CA GLY A 238 -6.61 14.05 -17.05
C GLY A 238 -5.55 13.86 -18.14
N ALA A 239 -4.28 13.75 -17.81
CA ALA A 239 -3.18 13.55 -18.74
C ALA A 239 -1.96 12.89 -18.10
N GLY A 240 -1.25 12.07 -18.87
CA GLY A 240 0.01 11.42 -18.54
C GLY A 240 0.75 11.07 -19.84
N PHE A 241 1.10 9.81 -20.03
CA PHE A 241 1.51 9.32 -21.36
C PHE A 241 0.35 9.44 -22.37
N TYR A 242 -0.88 9.33 -21.87
CA TYR A 242 -2.11 9.47 -22.64
C TYR A 242 -2.88 10.73 -22.23
N GLU A 243 -3.82 11.14 -23.09
CA GLU A 243 -4.84 12.14 -22.76
C GLU A 243 -6.13 11.41 -22.33
N TYR A 244 -6.67 11.81 -21.18
CA TYR A 244 -7.93 11.29 -20.65
C TYR A 244 -8.97 12.40 -20.70
N ARG A 245 -9.94 12.24 -21.58
CA ARG A 245 -11.10 13.14 -21.64
C ARG A 245 -12.20 12.52 -20.78
N ASP A 246 -12.82 13.35 -19.94
CA ASP A 246 -14.02 12.99 -19.18
C ASP A 246 -15.17 12.59 -20.12
#